data_0d72245485916ac266e899df135ebdec
#
_entry.id   0d72245485916ac266e899df135ebdec
#
_cell.length_a   1.000
_cell.length_b   1.000
_cell.length_c   1.000
_cell.angle_alpha   90.00
_cell.angle_beta   90.00
_cell.angle_gamma   90.00
#
_symmetry.space_group_name_H-M   'P 1'
#
loop_
_entity.id
_entity.type
_entity.pdbx_description
1 polymer ?
#
loop_
_entity_poly.entity_id
_entity_poly.type
_entity_poly.pdbx_seq_one_letter_code
_entity_poly.pdbx_strand_id
1 'polypeptide(L)'
;MKHSKFIDLFAGCGGLSLGLENAGFEVVFFNEIVPTFAATYLANHQLEAGNYYIGDINGLNANIETYRDIILNPEKPITLVCGGPPCQGFSMANRQRIIDDPRNQLYKAYLQFL
;
A
#
# COMPACT_ATOMS: atom_id res chain seq x y z
N MET A 1 3.79 -4.33 25.19
CA MET A 1 3.91 -5.30 24.08
C MET A 1 4.03 -4.55 22.76
N LYS A 2 5.05 -4.89 21.97
CA LYS A 2 5.24 -4.25 20.66
C LYS A 2 4.32 -4.92 19.64
N HIS A 3 3.53 -4.11 18.94
CA HIS A 3 2.73 -4.60 17.84
C HIS A 3 3.60 -4.79 16.61
N SER A 4 3.30 -5.82 15.82
CA SER A 4 3.90 -5.98 14.50
C SER A 4 3.45 -4.84 13.60
N LYS A 5 4.36 -4.33 12.78
CA LYS A 5 4.13 -3.17 11.92
C LYS A 5 3.94 -3.59 10.48
N PHE A 6 3.08 -2.88 9.75
CA PHE A 6 2.88 -3.18 8.35
C PHE A 6 2.75 -1.92 7.50
N ILE A 7 2.97 -2.11 6.20
CA ILE A 7 2.76 -1.09 5.17
C ILE A 7 1.68 -1.62 4.24
N ASP A 8 0.69 -0.78 3.93
CA ASP A 8 -0.42 -1.14 3.04
C ASP A 8 -0.30 -0.37 1.72
N LEU A 9 0.01 -1.08 0.65
CA LEU A 9 0.07 -0.53 -0.70
C LEU A 9 -1.24 -0.84 -1.42
N PHE A 10 -1.69 0.07 -2.28
CA PHE A 10 -3.01 -0.02 -2.92
C PHE A 10 -4.13 -0.11 -1.86
N ALA A 11 -4.06 0.80 -0.88
CA ALA A 11 -4.82 0.64 0.36
C ALA A 11 -6.34 0.74 0.19
N GLY A 12 -6.84 1.44 -0.81
CA GLY A 12 -8.27 1.70 -0.97
C GLY A 12 -8.82 2.44 0.24
N CYS A 13 -9.99 2.02 0.70
CA CYS A 13 -10.62 2.59 1.90
C CYS A 13 -10.13 1.95 3.21
N GLY A 14 -9.19 0.99 3.12
CA GLY A 14 -8.56 0.43 4.30
C GLY A 14 -9.13 -0.87 4.84
N GLY A 15 -9.84 -1.63 4.01
CA GLY A 15 -10.42 -2.90 4.46
C GLY A 15 -9.37 -3.92 4.90
N LEU A 16 -8.28 -4.05 4.13
CA LEU A 16 -7.19 -4.96 4.50
C LEU A 16 -6.49 -4.49 5.77
N SER A 17 -6.22 -3.19 5.88
CA SER A 17 -5.63 -2.61 7.09
C SER A 17 -6.51 -2.85 8.31
N LEU A 18 -7.83 -2.68 8.18
CA LEU A 18 -8.75 -2.91 9.28
C LEU A 18 -8.65 -4.36 9.79
N GLY A 19 -8.60 -5.31 8.85
CA GLY A 19 -8.46 -6.72 9.22
C GLY A 19 -7.14 -6.99 9.94
N LEU A 20 -6.05 -6.40 9.46
CA LEU A 20 -4.74 -6.57 10.10
C LEU A 20 -4.69 -5.90 11.47
N GLU A 21 -5.28 -4.71 11.61
CA GLU A 21 -5.33 -4.02 12.89
C GLU A 21 -6.14 -4.84 13.91
N ASN A 22 -7.24 -5.44 13.49
CA ASN A 22 -8.03 -6.34 14.35
C ASN A 22 -7.23 -7.57 14.78
N ALA A 23 -6.23 -7.96 13.99
CA ALA A 23 -5.33 -9.07 14.33
C ALA A 23 -4.12 -8.64 15.16
N GLY A 24 -4.02 -7.37 15.54
CA GLY A 24 -2.95 -6.86 16.38
C GLY A 24 -1.79 -6.19 15.64
N PHE A 25 -1.91 -5.99 14.34
CA PHE A 25 -0.89 -5.27 13.56
C PHE A 25 -1.13 -3.76 13.64
N GLU A 26 -0.07 -2.99 13.45
CA GLU A 26 -0.14 -1.52 13.44
C GLU A 26 0.35 -1.00 12.08
N VAL A 27 -0.47 -0.15 11.44
CA VAL A 27 -0.09 0.46 10.17
C VAL A 27 0.93 1.58 10.40
N VAL A 28 1.99 1.58 9.58
CA VAL A 28 3.03 2.60 9.65
C VAL A 28 2.98 3.52 8.45
N PHE A 29 2.57 3.02 7.30
CA PHE A 29 2.55 3.78 6.05
C PHE A 29 1.53 3.15 5.09
N PHE A 30 0.85 3.99 4.29
CA PHE A 30 0.02 3.47 3.22
C PHE A 30 0.18 4.29 1.95
N ASN A 31 -0.18 3.68 0.82
CA ASN A 31 -0.23 4.33 -0.48
C ASN A 31 -1.58 4.07 -1.13
N GLU A 32 -2.19 5.10 -1.68
CA GLU A 32 -3.44 5.00 -2.45
C GLU A 32 -3.48 6.12 -3.48
N ILE A 33 -3.88 5.78 -4.73
CA ILE A 33 -3.90 6.74 -5.82
C ILE A 33 -5.18 7.60 -5.84
N VAL A 34 -6.30 7.07 -5.33
CA VAL A 34 -7.58 7.79 -5.37
C VAL A 34 -7.73 8.65 -4.12
N PRO A 35 -7.75 10.00 -4.24
CA PRO A 35 -7.76 10.87 -3.07
C PRO A 35 -8.97 10.66 -2.16
N THR A 36 -10.15 10.35 -2.70
CA THR A 36 -11.34 10.11 -1.88
C THR A 36 -11.21 8.84 -1.06
N PHE A 37 -10.59 7.79 -1.62
CA PHE A 37 -10.33 6.55 -0.89
C PHE A 37 -9.31 6.79 0.22
N ALA A 38 -8.26 7.55 -0.08
CA ALA A 38 -7.24 7.89 0.90
C ALA A 38 -7.83 8.72 2.06
N ALA A 39 -8.74 9.64 1.76
CA ALA A 39 -9.42 10.43 2.78
C ALA A 39 -10.25 9.54 3.71
N THR A 40 -10.94 8.55 3.16
CA THR A 40 -11.69 7.57 3.95
C THR A 40 -10.74 6.74 4.82
N TYR A 41 -9.62 6.33 4.26
CA TYR A 41 -8.60 5.61 5.01
C TYR A 41 -8.12 6.42 6.22
N LEU A 42 -7.75 7.67 6.00
CA LEU A 42 -7.25 8.55 7.06
C LEU A 42 -8.29 8.81 8.14
N ALA A 43 -9.58 8.84 7.77
CA ALA A 43 -10.66 9.05 8.73
C ALA A 43 -10.84 7.86 9.68
N ASN A 44 -10.43 6.66 9.26
CA ASN A 44 -10.67 5.41 9.99
C ASN A 44 -9.40 4.78 10.60
N HIS A 45 -8.23 5.36 10.32
CA HIS A 45 -6.96 4.81 10.80
C HIS A 45 -6.11 5.92 11.38
N GLN A 46 -5.43 5.65 12.48
CA GLN A 46 -4.55 6.63 13.11
C GLN A 46 -3.15 6.50 12.55
N LEU A 47 -2.71 7.56 11.87
CA LEU A 47 -1.37 7.67 11.32
C LEU A 47 -0.81 9.05 11.64
N GLU A 48 0.50 9.11 11.84
CA GLU A 48 1.18 10.39 11.94
C GLU A 48 1.11 11.14 10.61
N ALA A 49 1.06 12.45 10.66
CA ALA A 49 1.02 13.28 9.45
C ALA A 49 2.25 12.98 8.58
N GLY A 50 2.02 12.77 7.29
CA GLY A 50 3.08 12.50 6.34
C GLY A 50 3.45 11.03 6.18
N ASN A 51 2.87 10.14 6.96
CA ASN A 51 3.16 8.71 6.86
C ASN A 51 2.27 8.04 5.82
N TYR A 52 2.11 8.68 4.66
CA TYR A 52 1.34 8.15 3.55
C TYR A 52 1.74 8.86 2.26
N TYR A 53 1.42 8.23 1.13
CA TYR A 53 1.58 8.82 -0.19
C TYR A 53 0.27 8.65 -0.97
N ILE A 54 -0.37 9.77 -1.28
CA ILE A 54 -1.58 9.78 -2.10
C ILE A 54 -1.14 10.05 -3.53
N GLY A 55 -1.13 9.00 -4.35
CA GLY A 55 -0.69 9.07 -5.73
C GLY A 55 -0.31 7.70 -6.26
N ASP A 56 0.18 7.69 -7.49
CA ASP A 56 0.61 6.46 -8.17
C ASP A 56 1.82 5.86 -7.46
N ILE A 57 1.83 4.54 -7.29
CA ILE A 57 2.95 3.84 -6.68
C ILE A 57 4.27 4.06 -7.42
N ASN A 58 4.22 4.29 -8.72
CA ASN A 58 5.43 4.63 -9.48
C ASN A 58 6.01 5.97 -9.01
N GLY A 59 5.15 6.93 -8.65
CA GLY A 59 5.59 8.18 -8.05
C GLY A 59 6.21 7.97 -6.67
N LEU A 60 5.65 7.08 -5.88
CA LEU A 60 6.22 6.71 -4.58
C LEU A 60 7.60 6.09 -4.77
N ASN A 61 7.75 5.13 -5.69
CA ASN A 61 9.02 4.48 -5.96
C ASN A 61 10.08 5.48 -6.46
N ALA A 62 9.67 6.45 -7.29
CA ALA A 62 10.56 7.47 -7.82
C ALA A 62 11.04 8.44 -6.73
N ASN A 63 10.25 8.61 -5.66
CA ASN A 63 10.55 9.53 -4.57
C ASN A 63 10.79 8.80 -3.25
N ILE A 64 11.20 7.54 -3.32
CA ILE A 64 11.30 6.68 -2.15
C ILE A 64 12.25 7.24 -1.09
N GLU A 65 13.27 7.97 -1.49
CA GLU A 65 14.21 8.57 -0.55
C GLU A 65 13.53 9.56 0.41
N THR A 66 12.46 10.23 -0.05
CA THR A 66 11.70 11.15 0.80
C THR A 66 11.03 10.41 1.97
N TYR A 67 10.64 9.16 1.74
CA TYR A 67 9.89 8.36 2.73
C TYR A 67 10.75 7.31 3.41
N ARG A 68 12.03 7.24 3.05
CA ARG A 68 12.94 6.21 3.53
C ARG A 68 13.04 6.16 5.06
N ASP A 69 13.16 7.31 5.70
CA ASP A 69 13.33 7.36 7.15
C ASP A 69 12.08 6.89 7.89
N ILE A 70 10.90 7.08 7.29
CA ILE A 70 9.64 6.57 7.85
C ILE A 70 9.58 5.05 7.71
N ILE A 71 9.89 4.56 6.51
CA ILE A 71 9.76 3.14 6.16
C ILE A 71 10.84 2.29 6.84
N LEU A 72 12.07 2.80 6.89
CA LEU A 72 13.22 2.08 7.45
C LEU A 72 13.56 2.54 8.87
N ASN A 73 12.60 3.05 9.62
CA ASN A 73 12.83 3.48 10.98
C ASN A 73 13.21 2.28 11.86
N PRO A 74 14.43 2.25 12.43
CA PRO A 74 14.87 1.11 13.25
C PRO A 74 14.07 0.92 14.54
N GLU A 75 13.37 1.97 15.00
CA GLU A 75 12.51 1.87 16.17
C GLU A 75 11.15 1.27 15.85
N LYS A 76 10.78 1.23 14.57
CA LYS A 76 9.52 0.67 14.07
C LYS A 76 9.78 -0.26 12.89
N PRO A 77 10.44 -1.40 13.13
CA PRO A 77 10.76 -2.32 12.03
C PRO A 77 9.49 -2.88 11.42
N ILE A 78 9.47 -2.93 10.09
CA ILE A 78 8.32 -3.41 9.33
C ILE A 78 8.36 -4.94 9.26
N THR A 79 7.27 -5.56 9.69
CA THR A 79 7.11 -7.01 9.66
C THR A 79 6.46 -7.47 8.34
N LEU A 80 5.54 -6.66 7.81
CA LEU A 80 4.73 -7.07 6.67
C LEU A 80 4.53 -5.89 5.72
N VAL A 81 4.73 -6.12 4.45
CA VAL A 81 4.28 -5.23 3.38
C VAL A 81 3.17 -5.97 2.65
N CYS A 82 1.99 -5.37 2.62
CA CYS A 82 0.83 -5.99 2.00
C CYS A 82 0.18 -5.04 1.01
N GLY A 83 -0.79 -5.54 0.28
CA GLY A 83 -1.55 -4.75 -0.66
C GLY A 83 -2.26 -5.62 -1.67
N GLY A 84 -3.31 -5.05 -2.27
CA GLY A 84 -4.06 -5.71 -3.31
C GLY A 84 -3.91 -4.97 -4.63
N PRO A 85 -2.78 -5.12 -5.34
CA PRO A 85 -2.65 -4.47 -6.64
C PRO A 85 -3.73 -4.99 -7.58
N PRO A 86 -4.32 -4.12 -8.43
CA PRO A 86 -5.33 -4.57 -9.38
C PRO A 86 -4.75 -5.65 -10.29
N CYS A 87 -5.46 -6.76 -10.39
CA CYS A 87 -5.03 -7.89 -11.21
C CYS A 87 -6.08 -8.29 -12.24
N GLN A 88 -6.94 -7.35 -12.65
CA GLN A 88 -7.99 -7.63 -13.62
C GLN A 88 -7.44 -8.13 -14.96
N GLY A 89 -6.22 -7.71 -15.31
CA GLY A 89 -5.55 -8.19 -16.51
C GLY A 89 -5.18 -9.67 -16.48
N PHE A 90 -5.14 -10.26 -15.28
CA PHE A 90 -4.84 -11.69 -15.09
C PHE A 90 -6.08 -12.51 -14.77
N SER A 91 -7.24 -11.89 -14.65
CA SER A 91 -8.48 -12.58 -14.27
C SER A 91 -8.87 -13.62 -15.31
N MET A 92 -9.30 -14.80 -14.86
CA MET A 92 -9.82 -15.85 -15.74
C MET A 92 -11.07 -15.41 -16.48
N ALA A 93 -11.84 -14.48 -15.93
CA ALA A 93 -13.03 -13.93 -16.58
C ALA A 93 -12.68 -12.94 -17.68
N ASN A 94 -11.48 -12.45 -17.74
CA ASN A 94 -11.05 -11.51 -18.78
C ASN A 94 -10.56 -12.29 -20.00
N ARG A 95 -11.37 -12.28 -21.07
CA ARG A 95 -11.05 -12.98 -22.33
C ARG A 95 -9.86 -12.37 -23.07
N GLN A 96 -9.49 -11.14 -22.71
CA GLN A 96 -8.37 -10.42 -23.31
C GLN A 96 -7.17 -10.44 -22.38
N ARG A 97 -6.86 -11.59 -21.80
CA ARG A 97 -5.66 -11.73 -20.98
C ARG A 97 -4.42 -11.42 -21.79
N ILE A 98 -4.06 -10.15 -21.82
CA ILE A 98 -2.88 -9.67 -22.53
C ILE A 98 -1.80 -9.43 -21.46
N ILE A 99 -0.66 -10.08 -21.65
CA ILE A 99 0.49 -9.92 -20.75
C ILE A 99 0.89 -8.44 -20.66
N ASP A 100 0.66 -7.69 -21.74
CA ASP A 100 1.00 -6.27 -21.84
C ASP A 100 -0.13 -5.33 -21.40
N ASP A 101 -1.21 -5.86 -20.78
CA ASP A 101 -2.28 -5.02 -20.25
C ASP A 101 -1.66 -4.02 -19.24
N PRO A 102 -1.90 -2.70 -19.40
CA PRO A 102 -1.34 -1.69 -18.49
C PRO A 102 -1.64 -1.94 -17.02
N ARG A 103 -2.77 -2.58 -16.71
CA ARG A 103 -3.13 -2.90 -15.32
C ARG A 103 -2.18 -3.92 -14.71
N ASN A 104 -1.55 -4.76 -15.52
CA ASN A 104 -0.59 -5.75 -15.05
C ASN A 104 0.75 -5.12 -14.65
N GLN A 105 1.01 -3.89 -15.10
CA GLN A 105 2.24 -3.18 -14.74
C GLN A 105 2.25 -2.78 -13.25
N LEU A 106 1.08 -2.67 -12.63
CA LEU A 106 0.99 -2.34 -11.20
C LEU A 106 1.59 -3.43 -10.32
N TYR A 107 1.50 -4.68 -10.75
CA TYR A 107 2.17 -5.79 -10.08
C TYR A 107 3.69 -5.59 -10.06
N LYS A 108 4.25 -5.14 -11.18
CA LYS A 108 5.69 -4.85 -11.26
C LYS A 108 6.08 -3.69 -10.35
N ALA A 109 5.26 -2.64 -10.31
CA ALA A 109 5.51 -1.51 -9.43
C ALA A 109 5.46 -1.91 -7.96
N TYR A 110 4.56 -2.80 -7.60
CA TYR A 110 4.49 -3.36 -6.25
C TYR A 110 5.79 -4.10 -5.89
N LEU A 111 6.28 -4.94 -6.80
CA LEU A 111 7.54 -5.66 -6.58
C LEU A 111 8.72 -4.71 -6.47
N GLN A 112 8.72 -3.62 -7.23
CA GLN A 112 9.79 -2.62 -7.16
C GLN A 112 9.87 -1.98 -5.79
N PHE A 113 8.73 -1.71 -5.17
CA PHE A 113 8.69 -1.13 -3.83
C PHE A 113 9.37 -2.04 -2.81
N LEU A 114 9.15 -3.35 -2.94
CA LEU A 114 9.76 -4.31 -2.02
C LEU A 114 11.28 -4.29 -2.15
#